data_de4085b8709952590be23a1050e578fc
#
_entry.id   de4085b8709952590be23a1050e578fc
#
_cell.length_a   1.000
_cell.length_b   1.000
_cell.length_c   1.000
_cell.angle_alpha   90.00
_cell.angle_beta   90.00
_cell.angle_gamma   90.00
#
_symmetry.space_group_name_H-M   'P 1'
#
loop_
_entity.id
_entity.type
_entity.pdbx_description
1 polymer ?
#
loop_
_entity_poly.entity_id
_entity_poly.type
_entity_poly.pdbx_seq_one_letter_code
_entity_poly.pdbx_strand_id
1 'polypeptide(L)'
;VLVGTHALIQDDVVFARLALVVTDEQHRFGVDQRAKLSNKSQFAPDILVMTATPIPRTLALTIYGDLDTSMMQGKPVGRKPIETLCYTGEKRNSVYGGLVRQVQAGHQAYVVCALIDESEGVEARSATEVYTELQATYLKNIPCALLHGRLKNQEKEEIMSLFAAGEIKVLITTTVIEVGVNVPNATLMIIENADRFGLAQMHQLRGRVGRGKDQSYCVLLTDNDNKETLERLQVLRDSDNGFFLAEK
;
A
#
# COMPACT_ATOMS: atom_id res chain seq x y z
N VAL A 1 2.52 26.23 -13.04
CA VAL A 1 2.42 24.83 -12.63
C VAL A 1 0.98 24.53 -12.28
N LEU A 2 0.40 23.47 -12.84
CA LEU A 2 -0.93 22.98 -12.54
C LEU A 2 -0.80 21.56 -11.94
N VAL A 3 -1.46 21.31 -10.82
CA VAL A 3 -1.47 20.01 -10.14
C VAL A 3 -2.90 19.54 -10.04
N GLY A 4 -3.16 18.30 -10.37
CA GLY A 4 -4.50 17.73 -10.33
C GLY A 4 -4.50 16.23 -10.57
N THR A 5 -5.70 15.69 -10.75
CA THR A 5 -5.96 14.28 -11.02
C THR A 5 -6.15 14.03 -12.53
N HIS A 6 -6.69 12.88 -12.88
CA HIS A 6 -7.11 12.52 -14.25
C HIS A 6 -8.00 13.58 -14.93
N ALA A 7 -8.65 14.46 -14.18
CA ALA A 7 -9.44 15.57 -14.73
C ALA A 7 -8.59 16.49 -15.64
N LEU A 8 -7.29 16.59 -15.42
CA LEU A 8 -6.40 17.39 -16.27
C LEU A 8 -6.18 16.81 -17.68
N ILE A 9 -6.56 15.56 -17.89
CA ILE A 9 -6.41 14.87 -19.19
C ILE A 9 -7.66 15.06 -20.07
N GLN A 10 -8.77 15.53 -19.48
CA GLN A 10 -10.03 15.73 -20.20
C GLN A 10 -9.88 16.75 -21.35
N ASP A 11 -10.62 16.56 -22.42
CA ASP A 11 -10.43 17.29 -23.68
C ASP A 11 -10.71 18.80 -23.55
N ASP A 12 -11.50 19.21 -22.58
CA ASP A 12 -11.84 20.61 -22.27
C ASP A 12 -10.70 21.38 -21.55
N VAL A 13 -9.70 20.67 -21.02
CA VAL A 13 -8.52 21.31 -20.43
C VAL A 13 -7.49 21.62 -21.49
N VAL A 14 -7.26 22.90 -21.74
CA VAL A 14 -6.30 23.40 -22.74
C VAL A 14 -5.12 24.08 -22.05
N PHE A 15 -3.91 23.76 -22.49
CA PHE A 15 -2.68 24.37 -21.97
C PHE A 15 -2.10 25.36 -23.01
N ALA A 16 -1.80 26.58 -22.57
CA ALA A 16 -1.21 27.60 -23.46
C ALA A 16 0.19 27.17 -23.96
N ARG A 17 1.01 26.62 -23.10
CA ARG A 17 2.35 26.07 -23.44
C ARG A 17 2.68 24.94 -22.44
N LEU A 18 2.40 23.71 -22.83
CA LEU A 18 2.74 22.52 -22.05
C LEU A 18 4.18 22.10 -22.40
N ALA A 19 5.10 22.28 -21.50
CA ALA A 19 6.50 21.93 -21.70
C ALA A 19 6.93 20.68 -20.91
N LEU A 20 6.31 20.42 -19.77
CA LEU A 20 6.62 19.25 -18.93
C LEU A 20 5.35 18.65 -18.37
N VAL A 21 5.24 17.34 -18.46
CA VAL A 21 4.21 16.51 -17.81
C VAL A 21 4.87 15.60 -16.80
N VAL A 22 4.43 15.65 -15.54
CA VAL A 22 4.87 14.73 -14.50
C VAL A 22 3.69 13.87 -14.08
N THR A 23 3.81 12.56 -14.22
CA THR A 23 2.78 11.59 -13.85
C THR A 23 3.29 10.68 -12.75
N ASP A 24 2.60 10.65 -11.62
CA ASP A 24 2.90 9.75 -10.51
C ASP A 24 1.96 8.54 -10.53
N GLU A 25 2.42 7.39 -10.00
CA GLU A 25 1.67 6.12 -9.96
C GLU A 25 1.11 5.71 -11.33
N GLN A 26 2.00 5.59 -12.28
CA GLN A 26 1.68 5.41 -13.71
C GLN A 26 0.77 4.22 -14.02
N HIS A 27 0.76 3.15 -13.22
CA HIS A 27 -0.13 2.00 -13.45
C HIS A 27 -1.62 2.38 -13.50
N ARG A 28 -1.98 3.58 -13.04
CA ARG A 28 -3.33 4.16 -13.13
C ARG A 28 -3.59 4.88 -14.46
N PHE A 29 -2.57 5.06 -15.31
CA PHE A 29 -2.68 5.77 -16.57
C PHE A 29 -2.48 4.81 -17.76
N GLY A 30 -3.49 4.66 -18.60
CA GLY A 30 -3.39 3.88 -19.84
C GLY A 30 -2.46 4.54 -20.88
N VAL A 31 -1.99 3.76 -21.85
CA VAL A 31 -1.19 4.23 -23.01
C VAL A 31 -1.89 5.36 -23.75
N ASP A 32 -3.21 5.24 -23.95
CA ASP A 32 -4.04 6.24 -24.66
C ASP A 32 -4.09 7.59 -23.93
N GLN A 33 -4.01 7.60 -22.60
CA GLN A 33 -4.05 8.83 -21.82
C GLN A 33 -2.75 9.63 -21.94
N ARG A 34 -1.62 8.96 -22.12
CA ARG A 34 -0.33 9.61 -22.40
C ARG A 34 -0.31 10.23 -23.79
N ALA A 35 -0.79 9.51 -24.79
CA ALA A 35 -0.93 10.02 -26.14
C ALA A 35 -1.83 11.28 -26.18
N LYS A 36 -2.92 11.29 -25.40
CA LYS A 36 -3.79 12.47 -25.28
C LYS A 36 -3.06 13.68 -24.70
N LEU A 37 -2.21 13.50 -23.67
CA LEU A 37 -1.43 14.61 -23.08
C LEU A 37 -0.39 15.17 -24.07
N SER A 38 0.28 14.30 -24.82
CA SER A 38 1.24 14.71 -25.86
C SER A 38 0.54 15.51 -26.98
N ASN A 39 -0.68 15.15 -27.34
CA ASN A 39 -1.47 15.80 -28.38
C ASN A 39 -2.09 17.15 -27.95
N LYS A 40 -2.07 17.49 -26.64
CA LYS A 40 -2.58 18.78 -26.13
C LYS A 40 -1.63 19.95 -26.29
N SER A 41 -0.47 19.75 -26.87
CA SER A 41 0.54 20.80 -27.10
C SER A 41 0.93 20.88 -28.58
N GLN A 42 1.27 22.09 -29.02
CA GLN A 42 1.85 22.31 -30.35
C GLN A 42 3.28 21.74 -30.49
N PHE A 43 3.98 21.60 -29.36
CA PHE A 43 5.30 20.97 -29.26
C PHE A 43 5.20 19.79 -28.32
N ALA A 44 5.89 18.69 -28.61
CA ALA A 44 5.94 17.53 -27.72
C ALA A 44 6.51 17.94 -26.36
N PRO A 45 5.75 17.79 -25.26
CA PRO A 45 6.25 18.10 -23.93
C PRO A 45 7.23 17.02 -23.46
N ASP A 46 8.18 17.37 -22.60
CA ASP A 46 8.94 16.39 -21.85
C ASP A 46 8.01 15.64 -20.89
N ILE A 47 8.19 14.32 -20.79
CA ILE A 47 7.32 13.46 -19.96
C ILE A 47 8.16 12.74 -18.93
N LEU A 48 7.90 13.04 -17.66
CA LEU A 48 8.45 12.30 -16.51
C LEU A 48 7.37 11.41 -15.93
N VAL A 49 7.63 10.12 -15.94
CA VAL A 49 6.77 9.10 -15.36
C VAL A 49 7.40 8.55 -14.11
N MET A 50 6.66 8.54 -13.01
CA MET A 50 7.11 7.99 -11.75
C MET A 50 6.26 6.80 -11.35
N THR A 51 6.86 5.81 -10.73
CA THR A 51 6.15 4.67 -10.14
C THR A 51 6.87 4.18 -8.89
N ALA A 52 6.09 3.87 -7.85
CA ALA A 52 6.61 3.20 -6.66
C ALA A 52 6.64 1.67 -6.82
N THR A 53 5.96 1.14 -7.85
CA THR A 53 6.01 -0.30 -8.17
C THR A 53 7.33 -0.59 -8.87
N PRO A 54 8.20 -1.46 -8.31
CA PRO A 54 9.40 -1.89 -9.00
C PRO A 54 9.00 -2.62 -10.29
N ILE A 55 9.38 -2.07 -11.41
CA ILE A 55 9.18 -2.71 -12.72
C ILE A 55 10.50 -3.35 -13.12
N PRO A 56 10.56 -4.66 -13.36
CA PRO A 56 11.76 -5.31 -13.87
C PRO A 56 12.28 -4.59 -15.11
N ARG A 57 13.59 -4.39 -15.21
CA ARG A 57 14.21 -3.60 -16.29
C ARG A 57 13.82 -4.11 -17.68
N THR A 58 13.71 -5.43 -17.83
CA THR A 58 13.27 -6.07 -19.07
C THR A 58 11.83 -5.71 -19.44
N LEU A 59 10.94 -5.69 -18.43
CA LEU A 59 9.54 -5.31 -18.64
C LEU A 59 9.42 -3.80 -18.91
N ALA A 60 10.21 -2.98 -18.24
CA ALA A 60 10.27 -1.54 -18.50
C ALA A 60 10.69 -1.24 -19.95
N LEU A 61 11.69 -1.90 -20.47
CA LEU A 61 12.13 -1.78 -21.88
C LEU A 61 11.05 -2.25 -22.86
N THR A 62 10.26 -3.26 -22.52
CA THR A 62 9.19 -3.76 -23.37
C THR A 62 7.97 -2.85 -23.41
N ILE A 63 7.62 -2.28 -22.24
CA ILE A 63 6.42 -1.43 -22.11
C ILE A 63 6.71 0.01 -22.48
N TYR A 64 7.95 0.48 -22.25
CA TYR A 64 8.36 1.88 -22.33
C TYR A 64 9.56 2.10 -23.25
N GLY A 65 9.74 1.27 -24.27
CA GLY A 65 10.94 1.16 -25.12
C GLY A 65 11.61 2.46 -25.56
N ASP A 66 10.86 3.57 -25.56
CA ASP A 66 11.33 4.89 -25.95
C ASP A 66 11.68 5.81 -24.75
N LEU A 67 11.63 5.31 -23.50
CA LEU A 67 11.91 6.11 -22.31
C LEU A 67 13.24 5.73 -21.66
N ASP A 68 14.04 6.76 -21.36
CA ASP A 68 15.19 6.62 -20.48
C ASP A 68 14.73 6.29 -19.06
N THR A 69 15.38 5.31 -18.45
CA THR A 69 15.01 4.84 -17.11
C THR A 69 16.04 5.25 -16.07
N SER A 70 15.60 5.97 -15.06
CA SER A 70 16.38 6.31 -13.87
C SER A 70 15.85 5.57 -12.65
N MET A 71 16.70 4.81 -11.96
CA MET A 71 16.32 4.09 -10.74
C MET A 71 16.85 4.82 -9.51
N MET A 72 15.94 5.19 -8.63
CA MET A 72 16.30 5.75 -7.31
C MET A 72 16.57 4.60 -6.35
N GLN A 73 17.81 4.50 -5.86
CA GLN A 73 18.22 3.49 -4.88
C GLN A 73 18.33 4.13 -3.49
N GLY A 74 18.01 3.32 -2.46
CA GLY A 74 18.15 3.72 -1.06
C GLY A 74 16.88 4.29 -0.44
N LYS A 75 16.95 4.54 0.85
CA LYS A 75 15.87 5.13 1.66
C LYS A 75 16.25 6.57 2.03
N PRO A 76 15.28 7.47 2.21
CA PRO A 76 15.57 8.81 2.74
C PRO A 76 16.34 8.75 4.06
N VAL A 77 17.25 9.72 4.25
CA VAL A 77 18.08 9.81 5.47
C VAL A 77 17.19 9.89 6.72
N GLY A 78 17.54 9.12 7.75
CA GLY A 78 16.82 9.12 9.05
C GLY A 78 15.65 8.13 9.16
N ARG A 79 15.32 7.37 8.12
CA ARG A 79 14.33 6.29 8.24
C ARG A 79 14.94 5.04 8.87
N LYS A 80 14.28 4.55 9.93
CA LYS A 80 14.63 3.26 10.52
C LYS A 80 14.15 2.12 9.62
N PRO A 81 14.89 1.01 9.56
CA PRO A 81 14.42 -0.21 8.91
C PRO A 81 13.11 -0.68 9.56
N ILE A 82 12.17 -1.16 8.73
CA ILE A 82 10.93 -1.76 9.23
C ILE A 82 11.25 -3.21 9.61
N GLU A 83 11.02 -3.58 10.85
CA GLU A 83 11.18 -4.95 11.30
C GLU A 83 10.03 -5.80 10.78
N THR A 84 10.35 -6.80 9.95
CA THR A 84 9.34 -7.68 9.37
C THR A 84 9.34 -9.02 10.11
N LEU A 85 8.18 -9.44 10.59
CA LEU A 85 7.97 -10.64 11.39
C LEU A 85 6.97 -11.55 10.67
N CYS A 86 7.24 -12.86 10.66
CA CYS A 86 6.35 -13.86 10.05
C CYS A 86 5.87 -14.83 11.15
N TYR A 87 4.57 -15.02 11.24
CA TYR A 87 3.96 -15.89 12.24
C TYR A 87 2.84 -16.73 11.62
N THR A 88 2.65 -17.92 12.19
CA THR A 88 1.46 -18.74 11.93
C THR A 88 0.28 -18.27 12.79
N GLY A 89 -0.94 -18.73 12.45
CA GLY A 89 -2.16 -18.36 13.15
C GLY A 89 -2.16 -18.61 14.66
N GLU A 90 -1.35 -19.56 15.15
CA GLU A 90 -1.16 -19.82 16.58
C GLU A 90 -0.68 -18.59 17.37
N LYS A 91 0.08 -17.69 16.73
CA LYS A 91 0.60 -16.47 17.34
C LYS A 91 -0.35 -15.28 17.22
N ARG A 92 -1.51 -15.41 16.55
CA ARG A 92 -2.45 -14.31 16.28
C ARG A 92 -2.84 -13.53 17.54
N ASN A 93 -3.17 -14.24 18.63
CA ASN A 93 -3.49 -13.58 19.90
C ASN A 93 -2.33 -12.74 20.46
N SER A 94 -1.10 -13.22 20.32
CA SER A 94 0.10 -12.48 20.74
C SER A 94 0.33 -11.24 19.87
N VAL A 95 0.09 -11.35 18.58
CA VAL A 95 0.19 -10.23 17.62
C VAL A 95 -0.84 -9.16 17.93
N TYR A 96 -2.11 -9.53 18.16
CA TYR A 96 -3.15 -8.58 18.54
C TYR A 96 -2.91 -7.96 19.93
N GLY A 97 -2.33 -8.71 20.86
CA GLY A 97 -1.82 -8.14 22.11
C GLY A 97 -0.72 -7.08 21.87
N GLY A 98 0.15 -7.32 20.86
CA GLY A 98 1.14 -6.35 20.40
C GLY A 98 0.52 -5.10 19.79
N LEU A 99 -0.54 -5.26 18.98
CA LEU A 99 -1.33 -4.16 18.42
C LEU A 99 -1.84 -3.23 19.53
N VAL A 100 -2.47 -3.80 20.57
CA VAL A 100 -3.00 -3.02 21.69
C VAL A 100 -1.87 -2.23 22.38
N ARG A 101 -0.72 -2.85 22.62
CA ARG A 101 0.43 -2.16 23.23
C ARG A 101 0.94 -0.99 22.39
N GLN A 102 1.02 -1.16 21.07
CA GLN A 102 1.42 -0.07 20.15
C GLN A 102 0.44 1.10 20.19
N VAL A 103 -0.86 0.81 20.21
CA VAL A 103 -1.89 1.84 20.30
C VAL A 103 -1.87 2.55 21.65
N GLN A 104 -1.67 1.82 22.75
CA GLN A 104 -1.53 2.39 24.11
C GLN A 104 -0.28 3.27 24.23
N ALA A 105 0.78 2.96 23.47
CA ALA A 105 1.97 3.81 23.37
C ALA A 105 1.75 5.09 22.53
N GLY A 106 0.53 5.29 21.98
CA GLY A 106 0.16 6.48 21.23
C GLY A 106 0.27 6.33 19.71
N HIS A 107 0.67 5.15 19.21
CA HIS A 107 0.83 4.89 17.79
C HIS A 107 -0.47 4.46 17.10
N GLN A 108 -0.43 4.44 15.77
CA GLN A 108 -1.51 3.94 14.93
C GLN A 108 -1.09 2.68 14.18
N ALA A 109 -2.06 1.89 13.77
CA ALA A 109 -1.82 0.63 13.10
C ALA A 109 -2.77 0.38 11.92
N TYR A 110 -2.27 -0.38 10.95
CA TYR A 110 -3.05 -0.99 9.89
C TYR A 110 -3.20 -2.49 10.14
N VAL A 111 -4.40 -3.02 9.89
CA VAL A 111 -4.65 -4.45 9.76
C VAL A 111 -5.22 -4.68 8.37
N VAL A 112 -4.45 -5.34 7.51
CA VAL A 112 -4.80 -5.56 6.10
C VAL A 112 -5.23 -6.99 5.91
N CYS A 113 -6.42 -7.18 5.33
CA CYS A 113 -6.98 -8.48 5.03
C CYS A 113 -7.02 -8.70 3.51
N ALA A 114 -6.83 -9.93 3.06
CA ALA A 114 -7.00 -10.27 1.66
C ALA A 114 -8.44 -10.03 1.20
N LEU A 115 -8.60 -9.62 -0.07
CA LEU A 115 -9.91 -9.67 -0.73
C LEU A 115 -10.31 -11.13 -0.89
N ILE A 116 -11.50 -11.47 -0.43
CA ILE A 116 -12.08 -12.79 -0.63
C ILE A 116 -12.97 -12.71 -1.86
N ASP A 117 -12.67 -13.53 -2.86
CA ASP A 117 -13.62 -13.83 -3.90
C ASP A 117 -14.46 -15.03 -3.42
N GLU A 118 -15.76 -14.83 -3.22
CA GLU A 118 -16.69 -15.85 -2.69
C GLU A 118 -16.72 -17.14 -3.56
N SER A 119 -16.14 -17.08 -4.77
CA SER A 119 -16.06 -18.19 -5.71
C SER A 119 -14.98 -19.23 -5.39
N GLU A 120 -13.99 -18.94 -4.53
CA GLU A 120 -12.82 -19.81 -4.34
C GLU A 120 -12.93 -20.82 -3.20
N GLY A 121 -14.01 -20.82 -2.39
CA GLY A 121 -14.25 -21.84 -1.34
C GLY A 121 -13.17 -21.99 -0.27
N VAL A 122 -12.25 -21.04 -0.18
CA VAL A 122 -11.11 -21.07 0.75
C VAL A 122 -11.42 -20.17 1.95
N GLU A 123 -11.27 -20.71 3.16
CA GLU A 123 -11.48 -20.04 4.44
C GLU A 123 -10.46 -18.93 4.70
N ALA A 124 -10.56 -17.81 3.98
CA ALA A 124 -9.82 -16.61 4.37
C ALA A 124 -10.72 -15.71 5.21
N ARG A 125 -10.18 -15.15 6.27
CA ARG A 125 -10.94 -14.24 7.13
C ARG A 125 -11.18 -12.92 6.40
N SER A 126 -12.43 -12.52 6.29
CA SER A 126 -12.79 -11.24 5.69
C SER A 126 -12.39 -10.06 6.58
N ALA A 127 -12.16 -8.89 5.99
CA ALA A 127 -11.89 -7.68 6.76
C ALA A 127 -13.03 -7.34 7.75
N THR A 128 -14.28 -7.68 7.40
CA THR A 128 -15.44 -7.48 8.27
C THR A 128 -15.42 -8.42 9.48
N GLU A 129 -15.05 -9.68 9.29
CA GLU A 129 -14.93 -10.64 10.39
C GLU A 129 -13.81 -10.23 11.34
N VAL A 130 -12.63 -9.87 10.80
CA VAL A 130 -11.50 -9.39 11.59
C VAL A 130 -11.86 -8.12 12.36
N TYR A 131 -12.55 -7.16 11.72
CA TYR A 131 -13.04 -5.96 12.37
C TYR A 131 -13.98 -6.27 13.53
N THR A 132 -14.98 -7.12 13.29
CA THR A 132 -15.97 -7.50 14.30
C THR A 132 -15.32 -8.20 15.48
N GLU A 133 -14.42 -9.14 15.23
CA GLU A 133 -13.69 -9.85 16.28
C GLU A 133 -12.79 -8.90 17.09
N LEU A 134 -11.97 -8.07 16.42
CA LEU A 134 -11.08 -7.16 17.10
C LEU A 134 -11.85 -6.13 17.93
N GLN A 135 -12.96 -5.60 17.42
CA GLN A 135 -13.81 -4.67 18.15
C GLN A 135 -14.46 -5.33 19.38
N ALA A 136 -14.87 -6.58 19.26
CA ALA A 136 -15.47 -7.31 20.38
C ALA A 136 -14.46 -7.75 21.44
N THR A 137 -13.17 -7.86 21.11
CA THR A 137 -12.13 -8.43 21.98
C THR A 137 -11.07 -7.41 22.35
N TYR A 138 -10.15 -7.11 21.46
CA TYR A 138 -8.93 -6.33 21.72
C TYR A 138 -9.15 -4.83 21.65
N LEU A 139 -10.08 -4.33 20.82
CA LEU A 139 -10.26 -2.91 20.51
C LEU A 139 -11.54 -2.31 21.10
N LYS A 140 -12.11 -2.89 22.17
CA LYS A 140 -13.40 -2.45 22.77
C LYS A 140 -13.47 -0.95 23.04
N ASN A 141 -12.35 -0.36 23.50
CA ASN A 141 -12.25 1.06 23.89
C ASN A 141 -11.23 1.81 23.02
N ILE A 142 -10.84 1.24 21.88
CA ILE A 142 -9.87 1.84 20.97
C ILE A 142 -10.62 2.23 19.70
N PRO A 143 -10.57 3.52 19.29
CA PRO A 143 -11.18 3.96 18.05
C PRO A 143 -10.60 3.19 16.85
N CYS A 144 -11.42 2.43 16.17
CA CYS A 144 -11.05 1.69 14.98
C CYS A 144 -12.12 1.83 13.90
N ALA A 145 -11.71 1.67 12.64
CA ALA A 145 -12.61 1.74 11.50
C ALA A 145 -12.30 0.63 10.50
N LEU A 146 -13.33 0.26 9.73
CA LEU A 146 -13.24 -0.66 8.62
C LEU A 146 -13.26 0.12 7.31
N LEU A 147 -12.28 -0.12 6.44
CA LEU A 147 -12.16 0.48 5.11
C LEU A 147 -12.12 -0.60 4.04
N HIS A 148 -13.08 -0.61 3.12
CA HIS A 148 -13.14 -1.60 2.04
C HIS A 148 -13.64 -0.99 0.73
N GLY A 149 -13.47 -1.71 -0.38
CA GLY A 149 -13.79 -1.25 -1.73
C GLY A 149 -15.23 -0.83 -1.95
N ARG A 150 -16.20 -1.44 -1.24
CA ARG A 150 -17.64 -1.20 -1.38
C ARG A 150 -18.14 0.11 -0.74
N LEU A 151 -17.33 0.76 0.10
CA LEU A 151 -17.68 2.07 0.67
C LEU A 151 -17.71 3.15 -0.43
N LYS A 152 -18.57 4.15 -0.25
CA LYS A 152 -18.58 5.33 -1.12
C LYS A 152 -17.29 6.14 -0.95
N ASN A 153 -16.87 6.84 -1.98
CA ASN A 153 -15.62 7.62 -1.94
C ASN A 153 -15.60 8.63 -0.79
N GLN A 154 -16.72 9.29 -0.53
CA GLN A 154 -16.84 10.25 0.56
C GLN A 154 -16.61 9.61 1.94
N GLU A 155 -17.17 8.41 2.17
CA GLU A 155 -16.98 7.66 3.42
C GLU A 155 -15.51 7.22 3.58
N LYS A 156 -14.86 6.82 2.48
CA LYS A 156 -13.42 6.47 2.47
C LYS A 156 -12.55 7.67 2.83
N GLU A 157 -12.85 8.84 2.24
CA GLU A 157 -12.12 10.08 2.50
C GLU A 157 -12.29 10.54 3.94
N GLU A 158 -13.50 10.43 4.50
CA GLU A 158 -13.79 10.76 5.90
C GLU A 158 -13.02 9.85 6.86
N ILE A 159 -13.08 8.53 6.68
CA ILE A 159 -12.34 7.55 7.49
C ILE A 159 -10.84 7.83 7.42
N MET A 160 -10.31 8.08 6.23
CA MET A 160 -8.88 8.36 6.04
C MET A 160 -8.46 9.68 6.67
N SER A 161 -9.32 10.71 6.65
CA SER A 161 -9.10 11.99 7.30
C SER A 161 -9.02 11.83 8.83
N LEU A 162 -9.97 11.10 9.42
CA LEU A 162 -9.99 10.80 10.86
C LEU A 162 -8.78 9.95 11.28
N PHE A 163 -8.37 9.01 10.43
CA PHE A 163 -7.15 8.23 10.67
C PHE A 163 -5.90 9.10 10.59
N ALA A 164 -5.79 9.98 9.61
CA ALA A 164 -4.67 10.91 9.48
C ALA A 164 -4.60 11.90 10.65
N ALA A 165 -5.75 12.35 11.16
CA ALA A 165 -5.85 13.19 12.35
C ALA A 165 -5.51 12.45 13.66
N GLY A 166 -5.39 11.11 13.62
CA GLY A 166 -5.12 10.29 14.79
C GLY A 166 -6.35 10.05 15.69
N GLU A 167 -7.54 10.38 15.24
CA GLU A 167 -8.79 10.08 15.93
C GLU A 167 -9.12 8.60 15.85
N ILE A 168 -8.92 7.97 14.69
CA ILE A 168 -8.91 6.52 14.52
C ILE A 168 -7.50 6.02 14.80
N LYS A 169 -7.37 4.99 15.63
CA LYS A 169 -6.08 4.39 16.02
C LYS A 169 -5.75 3.13 15.24
N VAL A 170 -6.75 2.36 14.86
CA VAL A 170 -6.57 1.14 14.08
C VAL A 170 -7.46 1.17 12.85
N LEU A 171 -6.84 1.03 11.69
CA LEU A 171 -7.55 0.92 10.41
C LEU A 171 -7.50 -0.53 9.92
N ILE A 172 -8.66 -1.21 9.96
CA ILE A 172 -8.84 -2.53 9.38
C ILE A 172 -9.28 -2.33 7.92
N THR A 173 -8.59 -2.97 6.98
CA THR A 173 -8.84 -2.68 5.57
C THR A 173 -8.58 -3.87 4.67
N THR A 174 -9.19 -3.87 3.49
CA THR A 174 -8.74 -4.68 2.37
C THR A 174 -7.59 -3.96 1.63
N THR A 175 -7.10 -4.49 0.51
CA THR A 175 -5.96 -3.97 -0.28
C THR A 175 -6.10 -2.52 -0.78
N VAL A 176 -7.22 -1.86 -0.50
CA VAL A 176 -7.58 -0.51 -0.99
C VAL A 176 -6.77 0.63 -0.33
N ILE A 177 -5.71 0.35 0.45
CA ILE A 177 -4.82 1.42 1.00
C ILE A 177 -3.99 2.11 -0.12
N GLU A 178 -4.52 2.20 -1.29
CA GLU A 178 -3.93 2.94 -2.40
C GLU A 178 -4.11 4.46 -2.26
N VAL A 179 -4.89 4.92 -1.27
CA VAL A 179 -5.07 6.35 -1.01
C VAL A 179 -3.76 6.90 -0.43
N GLY A 180 -3.15 7.83 -1.15
CA GLY A 180 -1.82 8.41 -0.88
C GLY A 180 -1.69 9.22 0.41
N VAL A 181 -2.45 8.91 1.46
CA VAL A 181 -2.38 9.60 2.75
C VAL A 181 -1.15 9.15 3.52
N ASN A 182 -0.33 10.12 3.89
CA ASN A 182 0.84 9.89 4.72
C ASN A 182 0.46 9.97 6.20
N VAL A 183 0.61 8.85 6.93
CA VAL A 183 0.35 8.78 8.37
C VAL A 183 1.66 8.39 9.09
N PRO A 184 2.51 9.39 9.47
CA PRO A 184 3.81 9.12 10.08
C PRO A 184 3.73 8.39 11.41
N ASN A 185 2.61 8.51 12.13
CA ASN A 185 2.36 7.85 13.42
C ASN A 185 1.92 6.39 13.30
N ALA A 186 1.67 5.90 12.08
CA ALA A 186 1.38 4.49 11.85
C ALA A 186 2.68 3.68 11.87
N THR A 187 2.91 2.95 12.95
CA THR A 187 4.14 2.18 13.20
C THR A 187 3.95 0.67 13.09
N LEU A 188 2.73 0.18 13.01
CA LEU A 188 2.43 -1.24 12.89
C LEU A 188 1.56 -1.53 11.67
N MET A 189 2.02 -2.50 10.88
CA MET A 189 1.26 -3.12 9.79
C MET A 189 1.09 -4.60 10.12
N ILE A 190 -0.14 -5.07 10.18
CA ILE A 190 -0.46 -6.50 10.26
C ILE A 190 -1.11 -6.90 8.94
N ILE A 191 -0.60 -7.94 8.28
CA ILE A 191 -1.16 -8.49 7.05
C ILE A 191 -1.72 -9.88 7.39
N GLU A 192 -3.04 -9.99 7.43
CA GLU A 192 -3.77 -11.24 7.63
C GLU A 192 -3.79 -12.05 6.34
N ASN A 193 -3.67 -13.37 6.46
CA ASN A 193 -3.59 -14.28 5.32
C ASN A 193 -2.53 -13.83 4.30
N ALA A 194 -1.32 -13.54 4.80
CA ALA A 194 -0.22 -12.98 4.01
C ALA A 194 0.17 -13.86 2.81
N ASP A 195 -0.11 -15.16 2.88
CA ASP A 195 0.08 -16.11 1.79
C ASP A 195 -0.76 -15.80 0.53
N ARG A 196 -1.81 -15.01 0.67
CA ARG A 196 -2.67 -14.59 -0.45
C ARG A 196 -2.21 -13.34 -1.17
N PHE A 197 -1.17 -12.68 -0.68
CA PHE A 197 -0.61 -11.48 -1.28
C PHE A 197 0.63 -11.78 -2.09
N GLY A 198 0.82 -11.09 -3.20
CA GLY A 198 2.09 -11.08 -3.91
C GLY A 198 3.18 -10.36 -3.10
N LEU A 199 4.45 -10.75 -3.30
CA LEU A 199 5.59 -10.13 -2.59
C LEU A 199 5.69 -8.63 -2.86
N ALA A 200 5.52 -8.21 -4.11
CA ALA A 200 5.53 -6.79 -4.49
C ALA A 200 4.41 -6.00 -3.79
N GLN A 201 3.21 -6.58 -3.68
CA GLN A 201 2.08 -5.96 -2.99
C GLN A 201 2.35 -5.81 -1.49
N MET A 202 2.84 -6.87 -0.84
CA MET A 202 3.22 -6.82 0.57
C MET A 202 4.36 -5.81 0.82
N HIS A 203 5.30 -5.68 -0.09
CA HIS A 203 6.35 -4.66 -0.02
C HIS A 203 5.77 -3.25 -0.06
N GLN A 204 4.81 -2.98 -0.93
CA GLN A 204 4.11 -1.69 -0.98
C GLN A 204 3.32 -1.41 0.31
N LEU A 205 2.60 -2.41 0.83
CA LEU A 205 1.88 -2.30 2.11
C LEU A 205 2.86 -2.00 3.26
N ARG A 206 3.97 -2.74 3.36
CA ARG A 206 5.03 -2.49 4.34
C ARG A 206 5.55 -1.04 4.26
N GLY A 207 5.68 -0.49 3.07
CA GLY A 207 6.10 0.90 2.84
C GLY A 207 5.11 1.96 3.32
N ARG A 208 3.90 1.58 3.76
CA ARG A 208 2.91 2.52 4.34
C ARG A 208 3.20 2.85 5.80
N VAL A 209 3.99 2.05 6.50
CA VAL A 209 4.53 2.34 7.84
C VAL A 209 6.01 2.74 7.76
N GLY A 210 6.61 3.14 8.87
CA GLY A 210 8.02 3.54 8.90
C GLY A 210 8.29 4.92 8.26
N ARG A 211 7.29 5.79 8.24
CA ARG A 211 7.41 7.15 7.70
C ARG A 211 7.72 8.20 8.78
N GLY A 212 7.63 7.81 10.04
CA GLY A 212 8.00 8.60 11.20
C GLY A 212 9.41 8.29 11.71
N LYS A 213 9.69 8.75 12.94
CA LYS A 213 10.98 8.54 13.63
C LYS A 213 11.00 7.26 14.48
N ASP A 214 9.83 6.71 14.77
CA ASP A 214 9.67 5.58 15.66
C ASP A 214 9.92 4.26 14.94
N GLN A 215 10.34 3.24 15.72
CA GLN A 215 10.52 1.90 15.18
C GLN A 215 9.18 1.37 14.67
N SER A 216 9.20 0.81 13.48
CA SER A 216 7.99 0.30 12.83
C SER A 216 8.12 -1.18 12.51
N TYR A 217 6.98 -1.86 12.52
CA TYR A 217 6.86 -3.29 12.39
C TYR A 217 5.87 -3.66 11.29
N CYS A 218 6.22 -4.71 10.53
CA CYS A 218 5.32 -5.35 9.58
C CYS A 218 5.18 -6.81 9.97
N VAL A 219 3.99 -7.24 10.35
CA VAL A 219 3.70 -8.59 10.79
C VAL A 219 2.91 -9.32 9.71
N LEU A 220 3.45 -10.42 9.23
CA LEU A 220 2.81 -11.30 8.27
C LEU A 220 2.21 -12.49 9.02
N LEU A 221 0.89 -12.63 8.95
CA LEU A 221 0.15 -13.75 9.54
C LEU A 221 -0.37 -14.67 8.43
N THR A 222 -0.17 -15.96 8.59
CA THR A 222 -0.74 -16.98 7.70
C THR A 222 -1.25 -18.17 8.50
N ASP A 223 -2.35 -18.76 8.04
CA ASP A 223 -2.85 -20.04 8.56
C ASP A 223 -2.30 -21.22 7.75
N ASN A 224 -1.61 -20.95 6.64
CA ASN A 224 -0.94 -21.94 5.82
C ASN A 224 0.50 -22.12 6.30
N ASP A 225 0.79 -23.27 6.90
CA ASP A 225 2.07 -23.62 7.50
C ASP A 225 3.00 -24.44 6.56
N ASN A 226 2.61 -24.59 5.28
CA ASN A 226 3.44 -25.32 4.35
C ASN A 226 4.80 -24.59 4.14
N LYS A 227 5.83 -25.39 3.90
CA LYS A 227 7.21 -24.92 3.81
C LYS A 227 7.40 -23.87 2.71
N GLU A 228 6.78 -24.05 1.56
CA GLU A 228 6.89 -23.15 0.41
C GLU A 228 6.31 -21.75 0.74
N THR A 229 5.13 -21.72 1.37
CA THR A 229 4.50 -20.48 1.84
C THR A 229 5.42 -19.75 2.83
N LEU A 230 5.92 -20.45 3.83
CA LEU A 230 6.79 -19.84 4.85
C LEU A 230 8.10 -19.33 4.25
N GLU A 231 8.73 -20.06 3.35
CA GLU A 231 9.94 -19.64 2.63
C GLU A 231 9.65 -18.36 1.79
N ARG A 232 8.52 -18.30 1.11
CA ARG A 232 8.12 -17.13 0.35
C ARG A 232 7.92 -15.89 1.24
N LEU A 233 7.27 -16.02 2.38
CA LEU A 233 7.10 -14.91 3.33
C LEU A 233 8.44 -14.49 3.96
N GLN A 234 9.37 -15.42 4.17
CA GLN A 234 10.71 -15.12 4.65
C GLN A 234 11.51 -14.26 3.65
N VAL A 235 11.31 -14.42 2.35
CA VAL A 235 11.92 -13.55 1.34
C VAL A 235 11.58 -12.09 1.59
N LEU A 236 10.34 -11.77 1.94
CA LEU A 236 9.94 -10.40 2.28
C LEU A 236 10.56 -9.93 3.62
N ARG A 237 10.69 -10.84 4.60
CA ARG A 237 11.34 -10.53 5.88
C ARG A 237 12.81 -10.16 5.69
N ASP A 238 13.51 -10.90 4.84
CA ASP A 238 14.97 -10.85 4.72
C ASP A 238 15.43 -9.81 3.67
N SER A 239 14.51 -9.26 2.87
CA SER A 239 14.82 -8.27 1.84
C SER A 239 13.98 -7.01 1.93
N ASP A 240 14.65 -5.86 1.80
CA ASP A 240 14.06 -4.53 1.61
C ASP A 240 14.14 -4.06 0.15
N ASN A 241 14.73 -4.86 -0.73
CA ASN A 241 14.91 -4.50 -2.14
C ASN A 241 13.64 -4.83 -2.93
N GLY A 242 12.86 -3.80 -3.28
CA GLY A 242 11.62 -3.96 -4.02
C GLY A 242 11.80 -4.57 -5.41
N PHE A 243 12.91 -4.32 -6.09
CA PHE A 243 13.19 -4.91 -7.41
C PHE A 243 13.40 -6.42 -7.29
N PHE A 244 14.19 -6.85 -6.30
CA PHE A 244 14.37 -8.27 -6.02
C PHE A 244 13.05 -8.97 -5.68
N LEU A 245 12.20 -8.31 -4.88
CA LEU A 245 10.89 -8.86 -4.48
C LEU A 245 9.88 -8.93 -5.63
N ALA A 246 10.02 -8.07 -6.64
CA ALA A 246 9.15 -8.10 -7.82
C ALA A 246 9.54 -9.19 -8.85
N GLU A 247 10.75 -9.73 -8.75
CA GLU A 247 11.26 -10.81 -9.61
C GLU A 247 10.98 -12.21 -9.03
N LYS A 248 10.52 -12.30 -7.77
CA LYS A 248 10.21 -13.54 -7.04
C LYS A 248 8.71 -13.77 -6.94
#